data_e1b29d5ff6423d9fbb8e3704f3f973bf
#
_entry.id   e1b29d5ff6423d9fbb8e3704f3f973bf
#
_cell.length_a   1.000
_cell.length_b   1.000
_cell.length_c   1.000
_cell.angle_alpha   90.00
_cell.angle_beta   90.00
_cell.angle_gamma   90.00
#
_symmetry.space_group_name_H-M   'P 1'
#
loop_
_entity.id
_entity.type
_entity.pdbx_description
1 polymer ?
#
loop_
_entity_poly.entity_id
_entity_poly.type
_entity_poly.pdbx_seq_one_letter_code
_entity_poly.pdbx_strand_id
1 'polypeptide(L)'
;MINLSLNKKIIIFGFIFTFFSSFGQSFFLGLFNAPIRNELGITHGQFGNLYATATICSSLLLIWVGKKIDDYKLIHYSLFVIILLFLSSLFFSFINSIYFLAIGIFLMRFSGQGLMSHTSATAITRFFEKSRGKALSTIWFGLSSAEFILPVLVTYLFIIYSWRTVWLGIAVLVILFLPLVILNTIKSIDLDSREDQETNLKKIKVKNWKRKEVIKDYRFYIVSLNMLAMPWIATGIFVYQSYITDSKLWSTYTIPKAFMVYSITSIITLFSSGFLVDKFTSRKLIPVMNIPLLFAMIVLFYFQNEIYAYFFLGLIGVSNGLANVLGSSTWAEIYGVKYIGSIRALTVALMVFATAFGTAVFGILIDYGFSIERIAFVSGAYVIISWILLIIFRHTLEPVKLSK
;
A
#
# COMPACT_ATOMS: atom_id res chain seq x y z
N MET A 1 35.43 -1.33 6.66
CA MET A 1 34.96 -0.04 6.10
C MET A 1 34.13 -0.19 4.82
N ILE A 2 34.50 -1.06 3.86
CA ILE A 2 33.78 -1.25 2.57
C ILE A 2 32.34 -1.72 2.77
N ASN A 3 32.09 -2.65 3.69
CA ASN A 3 30.74 -3.19 3.97
C ASN A 3 29.75 -2.15 4.53
N LEU A 4 30.19 -1.18 5.33
CA LEU A 4 29.30 -0.15 5.88
C LEU A 4 28.83 0.83 4.79
N SER A 5 29.71 1.15 3.82
CA SER A 5 29.34 1.97 2.68
C SER A 5 28.39 1.24 1.73
N LEU A 6 28.55 -0.06 1.54
CA LEU A 6 27.71 -0.90 0.68
C LEU A 6 26.30 -1.07 1.25
N ASN A 7 26.19 -1.37 2.57
CA ASN A 7 24.90 -1.43 3.25
C ASN A 7 24.11 -0.13 3.16
N LYS A 8 24.80 1.02 3.32
CA LYS A 8 24.17 2.34 3.16
C LYS A 8 23.66 2.56 1.73
N LYS A 9 24.45 2.19 0.73
CA LYS A 9 24.08 2.37 -0.69
C LYS A 9 22.82 1.58 -1.04
N ILE A 10 22.71 0.31 -0.61
CA ILE A 10 21.53 -0.51 -0.91
C ILE A 10 20.29 -0.04 -0.15
N ILE A 11 20.43 0.50 1.06
CA ILE A 11 19.33 1.13 1.81
C ILE A 11 18.88 2.41 1.10
N ILE A 12 19.80 3.26 0.64
CA ILE A 12 19.46 4.48 -0.13
C ILE A 12 18.72 4.11 -1.42
N PHE A 13 19.20 3.11 -2.15
CA PHE A 13 18.51 2.58 -3.33
C PHE A 13 17.07 2.18 -2.98
N GLY A 14 16.91 1.35 -1.96
CA GLY A 14 15.59 0.86 -1.53
C GLY A 14 14.66 1.99 -1.09
N PHE A 15 15.15 2.95 -0.30
CA PHE A 15 14.42 4.12 0.14
C PHE A 15 13.92 4.97 -1.03
N ILE A 16 14.79 5.27 -2.00
CA ILE A 16 14.44 6.08 -3.16
C ILE A 16 13.43 5.36 -4.05
N PHE A 17 13.59 4.03 -4.25
CA PHE A 17 12.63 3.25 -5.03
C PHE A 17 11.25 3.21 -4.37
N THR A 18 11.16 3.08 -3.04
CA THR A 18 9.87 3.16 -2.34
C THR A 18 9.30 4.57 -2.36
N PHE A 19 10.11 5.62 -2.26
CA PHE A 19 9.66 7.00 -2.42
C PHE A 19 9.03 7.22 -3.80
N PHE A 20 9.71 6.82 -4.88
CA PHE A 20 9.22 6.98 -6.25
C PHE A 20 8.08 6.02 -6.61
N SER A 21 7.90 4.92 -5.88
CA SER A 21 6.73 4.05 -6.03
C SER A 21 5.42 4.77 -5.72
N SER A 22 5.48 5.86 -4.97
CA SER A 22 4.34 6.70 -4.60
C SER A 22 3.58 7.24 -5.80
N PHE A 23 4.22 7.47 -6.93
CA PHE A 23 3.56 7.96 -8.14
C PHE A 23 2.49 6.99 -8.68
N GLY A 24 2.58 5.70 -8.37
CA GLY A 24 1.55 4.70 -8.66
C GLY A 24 0.60 4.41 -7.49
N GLN A 25 0.77 5.03 -6.33
CA GLN A 25 -0.05 4.78 -5.14
C GLN A 25 -1.38 5.54 -5.17
N SER A 26 -2.36 5.02 -4.45
CA SER A 26 -3.73 5.55 -4.44
C SER A 26 -3.82 6.97 -3.90
N PHE A 27 -3.04 7.29 -2.86
CA PHE A 27 -3.02 8.62 -2.27
C PHE A 27 -2.54 9.68 -3.27
N PHE A 28 -1.56 9.31 -4.12
CA PHE A 28 -0.98 10.22 -5.11
C PHE A 28 -1.89 10.36 -6.33
N LEU A 29 -2.33 9.25 -6.93
CA LEU A 29 -3.25 9.26 -8.08
C LEU A 29 -4.59 9.92 -7.73
N GLY A 30 -5.04 9.81 -6.47
CA GLY A 30 -6.24 10.45 -5.98
C GLY A 30 -6.20 11.99 -6.02
N LEU A 31 -5.02 12.62 -5.94
CA LEU A 31 -4.86 14.07 -6.11
C LEU A 31 -5.31 14.54 -7.51
N PHE A 32 -5.12 13.69 -8.50
CA PHE A 32 -5.44 13.96 -9.90
C PHE A 32 -6.86 13.54 -10.30
N ASN A 33 -7.62 12.89 -9.41
CA ASN A 33 -8.96 12.38 -9.70
C ASN A 33 -9.90 13.49 -10.21
N ALA A 34 -10.08 14.58 -9.42
CA ALA A 34 -11.00 15.65 -9.79
C ALA A 34 -10.60 16.38 -11.10
N PRO A 35 -9.35 16.86 -11.27
CA PRO A 35 -8.97 17.53 -12.51
C PRO A 35 -9.12 16.64 -13.74
N ILE A 36 -8.77 15.36 -13.67
CA ILE A 36 -8.92 14.42 -14.79
C ILE A 36 -10.39 14.17 -15.10
N ARG A 37 -11.22 13.89 -14.08
CA ARG A 37 -12.64 13.64 -14.29
C ARG A 37 -13.35 14.85 -14.90
N ASN A 38 -13.09 16.03 -14.37
CA ASN A 38 -13.70 17.26 -14.84
C ASN A 38 -13.34 17.53 -16.30
N GLU A 39 -12.10 17.29 -16.69
CA GLU A 39 -11.65 17.52 -18.07
C GLU A 39 -12.20 16.46 -19.05
N LEU A 40 -12.26 15.18 -18.63
CA LEU A 40 -12.76 14.11 -19.49
C LEU A 40 -14.29 13.96 -19.44
N GLY A 41 -14.98 14.70 -18.58
CA GLY A 41 -16.45 14.62 -18.44
C GLY A 41 -16.93 13.26 -17.92
N ILE A 42 -16.15 12.56 -17.07
CA ILE A 42 -16.48 11.23 -16.56
C ILE A 42 -16.98 11.28 -15.12
N THR A 43 -17.85 10.31 -14.78
CA THR A 43 -18.40 10.19 -13.42
C THR A 43 -17.42 9.61 -12.42
N HIS A 44 -17.74 9.68 -11.13
CA HIS A 44 -16.95 9.05 -10.07
C HIS A 44 -16.91 7.52 -10.22
N GLY A 45 -18.05 6.89 -10.55
CA GLY A 45 -18.14 5.45 -10.78
C GLY A 45 -17.36 4.98 -11.99
N GLN A 46 -17.36 5.77 -13.09
CA GLN A 46 -16.53 5.46 -14.25
C GLN A 46 -15.05 5.50 -13.91
N PHE A 47 -14.58 6.54 -13.21
CA PHE A 47 -13.19 6.61 -12.75
C PHE A 47 -12.84 5.44 -11.81
N GLY A 48 -13.70 5.15 -10.82
CA GLY A 48 -13.48 4.07 -9.85
C GLY A 48 -13.42 2.68 -10.50
N ASN A 49 -14.31 2.39 -11.45
CA ASN A 49 -14.30 1.12 -12.17
C ASN A 49 -13.06 0.97 -13.06
N LEU A 50 -12.63 2.04 -13.75
CA LEU A 50 -11.38 2.03 -14.50
C LEU A 50 -10.17 1.79 -13.58
N TYR A 51 -10.12 2.50 -12.46
CA TYR A 51 -9.07 2.34 -11.46
C TYR A 51 -9.02 0.90 -10.89
N ALA A 52 -10.18 0.34 -10.56
CA ALA A 52 -10.31 -1.02 -10.07
C ALA A 52 -9.80 -2.04 -11.10
N THR A 53 -10.28 -1.95 -12.33
CA THR A 53 -9.87 -2.84 -13.43
C THR A 53 -8.37 -2.75 -13.69
N ALA A 54 -7.85 -1.52 -13.80
CA ALA A 54 -6.43 -1.26 -14.01
C ALA A 54 -5.57 -1.84 -12.86
N THR A 55 -6.03 -1.71 -11.61
CA THR A 55 -5.35 -2.25 -10.43
C THR A 55 -5.29 -3.77 -10.47
N ILE A 56 -6.38 -4.45 -10.80
CA ILE A 56 -6.41 -5.91 -10.93
C ILE A 56 -5.49 -6.37 -12.06
N CYS A 57 -5.61 -5.78 -13.25
CA CYS A 57 -4.77 -6.14 -14.40
C CYS A 57 -3.28 -5.92 -14.13
N SER A 58 -2.90 -4.82 -13.48
CA SER A 58 -1.51 -4.53 -13.12
C SER A 58 -0.95 -5.55 -12.14
N SER A 59 -1.74 -5.97 -11.16
CA SER A 59 -1.31 -6.97 -10.18
C SER A 59 -1.16 -8.37 -10.77
N LEU A 60 -2.04 -8.73 -11.70
CA LEU A 60 -1.91 -10.00 -12.44
C LEU A 60 -0.62 -9.99 -13.27
N LEU A 61 -0.33 -8.93 -14.01
CA LEU A 61 0.89 -8.83 -14.81
C LEU A 61 2.15 -8.83 -13.92
N LEU A 62 2.08 -8.24 -12.72
CA LEU A 62 3.18 -8.21 -11.78
C LEU A 62 3.66 -9.62 -11.38
N ILE A 63 2.79 -10.63 -11.37
CA ILE A 63 3.15 -12.01 -11.04
C ILE A 63 4.23 -12.54 -11.99
N TRP A 64 4.12 -12.23 -13.29
CA TRP A 64 5.08 -12.71 -14.31
C TRP A 64 6.29 -11.79 -14.44
N VAL A 65 6.07 -10.48 -14.52
CA VAL A 65 7.18 -9.53 -14.73
C VAL A 65 7.98 -9.34 -13.43
N GLY A 66 7.33 -9.35 -12.27
CA GLY A 66 8.01 -9.26 -10.97
C GLY A 66 8.98 -10.41 -10.74
N LYS A 67 8.63 -11.64 -11.19
CA LYS A 67 9.51 -12.81 -11.10
C LYS A 67 10.81 -12.63 -11.90
N LYS A 68 10.80 -11.84 -12.96
CA LYS A 68 11.98 -11.61 -13.81
C LYS A 68 13.17 -10.96 -13.09
N ILE A 69 12.97 -10.37 -11.92
CA ILE A 69 14.06 -9.88 -11.06
C ILE A 69 15.03 -11.02 -10.66
N ASP A 70 14.57 -12.27 -10.72
CA ASP A 70 15.40 -13.46 -10.43
C ASP A 70 16.29 -13.84 -11.60
N ASP A 71 15.89 -13.48 -12.82
CA ASP A 71 16.57 -13.87 -14.07
C ASP A 71 17.59 -12.82 -14.55
N TYR A 72 17.51 -11.56 -14.06
CA TYR A 72 18.33 -10.46 -14.52
C TYR A 72 19.15 -9.83 -13.40
N LYS A 73 20.31 -9.26 -13.74
CA LYS A 73 21.09 -8.44 -12.79
C LYS A 73 20.24 -7.28 -12.29
N LEU A 74 20.30 -7.00 -10.98
CA LEU A 74 19.48 -5.97 -10.33
C LEU A 74 19.56 -4.62 -11.05
N ILE A 75 20.74 -4.24 -11.56
CA ILE A 75 20.92 -2.97 -12.27
C ILE A 75 20.07 -2.91 -13.56
N HIS A 76 20.08 -3.97 -14.38
CA HIS A 76 19.33 -4.01 -15.64
C HIS A 76 17.82 -4.04 -15.38
N TYR A 77 17.38 -4.84 -14.40
CA TYR A 77 15.98 -4.87 -14.01
C TYR A 77 15.51 -3.52 -13.47
N SER A 78 16.33 -2.87 -12.64
CA SER A 78 16.00 -1.54 -12.09
C SER A 78 15.94 -0.46 -13.18
N LEU A 79 16.84 -0.49 -14.16
CA LEU A 79 16.79 0.42 -15.32
C LEU A 79 15.52 0.20 -16.15
N PHE A 80 15.14 -1.06 -16.40
CA PHE A 80 13.87 -1.37 -17.06
C PHE A 80 12.68 -0.78 -16.31
N VAL A 81 12.63 -0.92 -14.98
CA VAL A 81 11.54 -0.38 -14.14
C VAL A 81 11.50 1.15 -14.19
N ILE A 82 12.66 1.82 -14.18
CA ILE A 82 12.75 3.28 -14.31
C ILE A 82 12.25 3.76 -15.67
N ILE A 83 12.70 3.13 -16.76
CA ILE A 83 12.26 3.48 -18.11
C ILE A 83 10.75 3.30 -18.23
N LEU A 84 10.22 2.23 -17.66
CA LEU A 84 8.78 1.99 -17.66
C LEU A 84 8.02 3.05 -16.85
N LEU A 85 8.52 3.44 -15.67
CA LEU A 85 7.91 4.51 -14.86
C LEU A 85 7.98 5.87 -15.59
N PHE A 86 9.10 6.17 -16.24
CA PHE A 86 9.24 7.36 -17.08
C PHE A 86 8.20 7.39 -18.20
N LEU A 87 8.13 6.30 -19.00
CA LEU A 87 7.17 6.19 -20.09
C LEU A 87 5.72 6.24 -19.60
N SER A 88 5.44 5.64 -18.46
CA SER A 88 4.11 5.68 -17.82
C SER A 88 3.74 7.10 -17.40
N SER A 89 4.65 7.83 -16.76
CA SER A 89 4.43 9.22 -16.34
C SER A 89 4.29 10.16 -17.54
N LEU A 90 5.11 9.96 -18.57
CA LEU A 90 5.03 10.70 -19.82
C LEU A 90 3.68 10.43 -20.53
N PHE A 91 3.28 9.16 -20.66
CA PHE A 91 1.99 8.79 -21.23
C PHE A 91 0.83 9.39 -20.46
N PHE A 92 0.92 9.40 -19.11
CA PHE A 92 -0.11 9.94 -18.25
C PHE A 92 -0.35 11.45 -18.50
N SER A 93 0.70 12.20 -18.86
CA SER A 93 0.57 13.63 -19.21
C SER A 93 -0.20 13.90 -20.50
N PHE A 94 -0.35 12.90 -21.39
CA PHE A 94 -1.03 13.02 -22.68
C PHE A 94 -2.44 12.40 -22.71
N ILE A 95 -2.98 11.97 -21.57
CA ILE A 95 -4.33 11.38 -21.49
C ILE A 95 -5.37 12.40 -21.95
N ASN A 96 -6.18 12.02 -22.96
CA ASN A 96 -7.24 12.83 -23.53
C ASN A 96 -8.57 12.08 -23.73
N SER A 97 -8.63 10.83 -23.30
CA SER A 97 -9.83 10.00 -23.38
C SER A 97 -9.90 8.99 -22.25
N ILE A 98 -11.10 8.44 -22.03
CA ILE A 98 -11.35 7.41 -21.01
C ILE A 98 -10.52 6.14 -21.24
N TYR A 99 -10.26 5.77 -22.51
CA TYR A 99 -9.44 4.60 -22.85
C TYR A 99 -7.97 4.82 -22.51
N PHE A 100 -7.43 6.01 -22.82
CA PHE A 100 -6.07 6.35 -22.42
C PHE A 100 -5.94 6.50 -20.93
N LEU A 101 -6.98 6.95 -20.22
CA LEU A 101 -6.99 6.98 -18.76
C LEU A 101 -6.87 5.56 -18.17
N ALA A 102 -7.61 4.59 -18.71
CA ALA A 102 -7.52 3.19 -18.26
C ALA A 102 -6.11 2.63 -18.41
N ILE A 103 -5.50 2.85 -19.59
CA ILE A 103 -4.11 2.44 -19.87
C ILE A 103 -3.13 3.18 -18.95
N GLY A 104 -3.30 4.49 -18.77
CA GLY A 104 -2.44 5.32 -17.95
C GLY A 104 -2.45 4.87 -16.48
N ILE A 105 -3.63 4.66 -15.90
CA ILE A 105 -3.77 4.14 -14.53
C ILE A 105 -3.12 2.75 -14.43
N PHE A 106 -3.37 1.85 -15.39
CA PHE A 106 -2.74 0.53 -15.43
C PHE A 106 -1.21 0.64 -15.42
N LEU A 107 -0.64 1.46 -16.30
CA LEU A 107 0.81 1.66 -16.40
C LEU A 107 1.40 2.23 -15.10
N MET A 108 0.75 3.23 -14.51
CA MET A 108 1.21 3.83 -13.24
C MET A 108 1.11 2.85 -12.07
N ARG A 109 0.01 2.10 -11.96
CA ARG A 109 -0.16 1.06 -10.94
C ARG A 109 0.88 -0.04 -11.10
N PHE A 110 1.16 -0.44 -12.32
CA PHE A 110 2.13 -1.49 -12.62
C PHE A 110 3.57 -1.04 -12.38
N SER A 111 4.00 0.08 -12.97
CA SER A 111 5.38 0.56 -12.87
C SER A 111 5.70 1.12 -11.49
N GLY A 112 4.86 2.02 -10.97
CA GLY A 112 5.06 2.72 -9.70
C GLY A 112 4.77 1.80 -8.51
N GLN A 113 3.50 1.57 -8.19
CA GLN A 113 3.14 0.77 -7.02
C GLN A 113 3.66 -0.68 -7.12
N GLY A 114 3.54 -1.31 -8.28
CA GLY A 114 3.93 -2.70 -8.47
C GLY A 114 5.45 -2.87 -8.50
N LEU A 115 6.07 -2.54 -9.64
CA LEU A 115 7.46 -2.88 -9.91
C LEU A 115 8.47 -2.13 -9.04
N MET A 116 8.30 -0.81 -8.80
CA MET A 116 9.23 -0.04 -7.96
C MET A 116 9.27 -0.61 -6.53
N SER A 117 8.10 -0.80 -5.90
CA SER A 117 7.99 -1.37 -4.55
C SER A 117 8.52 -2.80 -4.49
N HIS A 118 8.18 -3.63 -5.50
CA HIS A 118 8.65 -5.00 -5.59
C HIS A 118 10.17 -5.08 -5.71
N THR A 119 10.77 -4.28 -6.59
CA THR A 119 12.22 -4.25 -6.82
C THR A 119 12.95 -3.87 -5.54
N SER A 120 12.50 -2.81 -4.86
CA SER A 120 13.07 -2.37 -3.59
C SER A 120 13.00 -3.47 -2.53
N ALA A 121 11.80 -3.98 -2.26
CA ALA A 121 11.59 -4.98 -1.21
C ALA A 121 12.35 -6.28 -1.47
N THR A 122 12.42 -6.73 -2.73
CA THR A 122 13.14 -7.95 -3.11
C THR A 122 14.65 -7.79 -2.96
N ALA A 123 15.21 -6.68 -3.45
CA ALA A 123 16.64 -6.40 -3.33
C ALA A 123 17.08 -6.35 -1.85
N ILE A 124 16.34 -5.63 -1.01
CA ILE A 124 16.62 -5.53 0.43
C ILE A 124 16.49 -6.89 1.11
N THR A 125 15.46 -7.66 0.79
CA THR A 125 15.23 -8.98 1.38
C THR A 125 16.36 -9.96 1.06
N ARG A 126 16.93 -9.89 -0.14
CA ARG A 126 18.07 -10.71 -0.54
C ARG A 126 19.38 -10.25 0.09
N PHE A 127 19.58 -8.94 0.19
CA PHE A 127 20.83 -8.39 0.70
C PHE A 127 20.97 -8.50 2.22
N PHE A 128 19.88 -8.34 2.98
CA PHE A 128 19.87 -8.32 4.44
C PHE A 128 19.20 -9.57 5.04
N GLU A 129 19.91 -10.66 5.20
CA GLU A 129 19.36 -11.90 5.78
C GLU A 129 19.08 -11.76 7.29
N LYS A 130 20.10 -11.34 8.07
CA LYS A 130 20.00 -11.26 9.54
C LYS A 130 19.21 -10.05 10.05
N SER A 131 19.19 -8.94 9.32
CA SER A 131 18.53 -7.68 9.72
C SER A 131 17.38 -7.27 8.76
N ARG A 132 16.79 -8.24 8.07
CA ARG A 132 15.77 -8.06 7.04
C ARG A 132 14.62 -7.16 7.49
N GLY A 133 14.08 -7.39 8.69
CA GLY A 133 12.97 -6.60 9.23
C GLY A 133 13.32 -5.11 9.38
N LYS A 134 14.48 -4.82 9.99
CA LYS A 134 14.95 -3.43 10.16
C LYS A 134 15.21 -2.76 8.81
N ALA A 135 15.87 -3.46 7.88
CA ALA A 135 16.16 -2.94 6.56
C ALA A 135 14.89 -2.63 5.77
N LEU A 136 13.91 -3.54 5.78
CA LEU A 136 12.59 -3.33 5.15
C LEU A 136 11.86 -2.14 5.77
N SER A 137 11.80 -2.02 7.10
CA SER A 137 11.18 -0.86 7.75
C SER A 137 11.85 0.45 7.32
N THR A 138 13.18 0.45 7.20
CA THR A 138 13.92 1.65 6.78
C THR A 138 13.60 2.08 5.35
N ILE A 139 13.45 1.14 4.40
CA ILE A 139 13.10 1.53 3.03
C ILE A 139 11.65 1.97 2.89
N TRP A 140 10.72 1.38 3.64
CA TRP A 140 9.32 1.83 3.63
C TRP A 140 9.13 3.24 4.17
N PHE A 141 10.09 3.74 4.96
CA PHE A 141 10.14 5.15 5.33
C PHE A 141 10.22 6.07 4.10
N GLY A 142 10.73 5.59 2.95
CA GLY A 142 10.70 6.32 1.67
C GLY A 142 9.28 6.59 1.20
N LEU A 143 8.40 5.59 1.22
CA LEU A 143 6.98 5.76 0.88
C LEU A 143 6.29 6.74 1.83
N SER A 144 6.51 6.59 3.14
CA SER A 144 5.92 7.50 4.13
C SER A 144 6.44 8.94 4.00
N SER A 145 7.71 9.12 3.60
CA SER A 145 8.24 10.46 3.27
C SER A 145 7.53 11.07 2.06
N ALA A 146 7.20 10.26 1.06
CA ALA A 146 6.41 10.70 -0.09
C ALA A 146 4.98 11.06 0.31
N GLU A 147 4.33 10.26 1.15
CA GLU A 147 2.99 10.55 1.71
C GLU A 147 2.98 11.84 2.54
N PHE A 148 4.10 12.16 3.19
CA PHE A 148 4.26 13.40 3.95
C PHE A 148 4.46 14.63 3.05
N ILE A 149 5.26 14.52 1.99
CA ILE A 149 5.71 15.67 1.18
C ILE A 149 4.81 15.90 -0.03
N LEU A 150 4.53 14.84 -0.80
CA LEU A 150 3.97 14.98 -2.15
C LEU A 150 2.54 15.53 -2.19
N PRO A 151 1.61 15.21 -1.28
CA PRO A 151 0.27 15.76 -1.35
C PRO A 151 0.26 17.30 -1.26
N VAL A 152 1.02 17.88 -0.35
CA VAL A 152 1.11 19.34 -0.19
C VAL A 152 1.83 19.96 -1.39
N LEU A 153 2.93 19.37 -1.85
CA LEU A 153 3.70 19.85 -2.99
C LEU A 153 2.86 19.87 -4.27
N VAL A 154 2.15 18.78 -4.58
CA VAL A 154 1.33 18.68 -5.79
C VAL A 154 0.15 19.63 -5.75
N THR A 155 -0.51 19.78 -4.60
CA THR A 155 -1.60 20.75 -4.44
C THR A 155 -1.11 22.17 -4.66
N TYR A 156 0.10 22.51 -4.21
CA TYR A 156 0.73 23.80 -4.50
C TYR A 156 1.03 23.96 -6.00
N LEU A 157 1.56 22.93 -6.64
CA LEU A 157 1.86 22.97 -8.08
C LEU A 157 0.60 23.14 -8.94
N PHE A 158 -0.57 22.68 -8.51
CA PHE A 158 -1.83 22.88 -9.21
C PHE A 158 -2.31 24.33 -9.26
N ILE A 159 -1.77 25.22 -8.41
CA ILE A 159 -2.03 26.67 -8.51
C ILE A 159 -1.36 27.28 -9.74
N ILE A 160 -0.19 26.75 -10.11
CA ILE A 160 0.69 27.36 -11.14
C ILE A 160 0.60 26.57 -12.45
N TYR A 161 0.45 25.24 -12.36
CA TYR A 161 0.60 24.34 -13.49
C TYR A 161 -0.65 23.44 -13.65
N SER A 162 -0.92 23.07 -14.91
CA SER A 162 -1.91 22.02 -15.18
C SER A 162 -1.46 20.67 -14.65
N TRP A 163 -2.40 19.78 -14.39
CA TRP A 163 -2.08 18.43 -13.94
C TRP A 163 -1.19 17.66 -14.95
N ARG A 164 -1.33 17.95 -16.26
CA ARG A 164 -0.45 17.39 -17.30
C ARG A 164 0.97 17.86 -17.17
N THR A 165 1.18 19.15 -16.93
CA THR A 165 2.51 19.73 -16.74
C THR A 165 3.19 19.14 -15.52
N VAL A 166 2.43 18.89 -14.42
CA VAL A 166 2.96 18.21 -13.23
C VAL A 166 3.44 16.79 -13.59
N TRP A 167 2.66 16.02 -14.36
CA TRP A 167 3.08 14.68 -14.80
C TRP A 167 4.28 14.70 -15.75
N LEU A 168 4.36 15.68 -16.63
CA LEU A 168 5.54 15.88 -17.47
C LEU A 168 6.78 16.18 -16.62
N GLY A 169 6.64 17.03 -15.61
CA GLY A 169 7.72 17.32 -14.63
C GLY A 169 8.16 16.07 -13.88
N ILE A 170 7.24 15.21 -13.46
CA ILE A 170 7.53 13.92 -12.83
C ILE A 170 8.30 13.01 -13.79
N ALA A 171 7.88 12.92 -15.07
CA ALA A 171 8.58 12.11 -16.07
C ALA A 171 10.05 12.58 -16.23
N VAL A 172 10.27 13.90 -16.36
CA VAL A 172 11.60 14.48 -16.45
C VAL A 172 12.42 14.17 -15.19
N LEU A 173 11.83 14.33 -14.00
CA LEU A 173 12.50 14.01 -12.73
C LEU A 173 12.91 12.52 -12.67
N VAL A 174 12.03 11.61 -13.06
CA VAL A 174 12.28 10.17 -13.07
C VAL A 174 13.47 9.82 -13.95
N ILE A 175 13.49 10.29 -15.19
CA ILE A 175 14.54 9.92 -16.16
C ILE A 175 15.89 10.59 -15.88
N LEU A 176 15.90 11.76 -15.28
CA LEU A 176 17.15 12.45 -14.94
C LEU A 176 17.73 11.99 -13.60
N PHE A 177 16.90 11.76 -12.60
CA PHE A 177 17.38 11.49 -11.23
C PHE A 177 17.61 10.00 -10.97
N LEU A 178 16.67 9.10 -11.31
CA LEU A 178 16.77 7.70 -10.90
C LEU A 178 17.93 6.93 -11.54
N PRO A 179 18.29 7.10 -12.82
CA PRO A 179 19.48 6.45 -13.37
C PRO A 179 20.76 6.83 -12.62
N LEU A 180 20.90 8.10 -12.21
CA LEU A 180 22.05 8.55 -11.41
C LEU A 180 22.10 7.85 -10.05
N VAL A 181 20.94 7.66 -9.41
CA VAL A 181 20.84 6.92 -8.14
C VAL A 181 21.31 5.46 -8.33
N ILE A 182 20.86 4.77 -9.36
CA ILE A 182 21.27 3.38 -9.63
C ILE A 182 22.78 3.30 -9.86
N LEU A 183 23.32 4.15 -10.70
CA LEU A 183 24.75 4.13 -11.03
C LEU A 183 25.62 4.35 -9.79
N ASN A 184 25.18 5.21 -8.85
CA ASN A 184 25.91 5.51 -7.64
C ASN A 184 25.69 4.50 -6.50
N THR A 185 24.60 3.72 -6.54
CA THR A 185 24.23 2.83 -5.42
C THR A 185 24.47 1.35 -5.73
N ILE A 186 23.93 0.83 -6.84
CA ILE A 186 23.91 -0.62 -7.10
C ILE A 186 24.77 -1.10 -8.26
N LYS A 187 25.49 -0.24 -8.97
CA LYS A 187 26.32 -0.62 -10.14
C LYS A 187 27.34 -1.73 -9.83
N SER A 188 27.85 -1.76 -8.60
CA SER A 188 28.89 -2.72 -8.17
C SER A 188 28.35 -3.86 -7.29
N ILE A 189 27.02 -3.99 -7.17
CA ILE A 189 26.40 -4.98 -6.27
C ILE A 189 25.98 -6.18 -7.09
N ASP A 190 26.62 -7.33 -6.81
CA ASP A 190 26.18 -8.64 -7.26
C ASP A 190 25.40 -9.31 -6.12
N LEU A 191 24.12 -9.57 -6.34
CA LEU A 191 23.25 -10.20 -5.34
C LEU A 191 23.35 -11.73 -5.36
N ASP A 192 23.94 -12.32 -6.45
CA ASP A 192 23.99 -13.76 -6.65
C ASP A 192 25.15 -14.44 -5.91
N SER A 193 26.02 -13.68 -5.24
CA SER A 193 27.26 -14.20 -4.63
C SER A 193 27.15 -14.63 -3.17
N ARG A 194 25.94 -14.81 -2.60
CA ARG A 194 25.77 -15.18 -1.19
C ARG A 194 25.12 -16.56 -1.06
N GLU A 195 25.91 -17.48 -0.51
CA GLU A 195 25.48 -18.84 -0.16
C GLU A 195 24.39 -18.86 0.91
N ASP A 196 23.43 -19.79 0.76
CA ASP A 196 22.38 -20.11 1.70
C ASP A 196 22.97 -20.56 3.05
N GLN A 197 22.87 -19.74 4.09
CA GLN A 197 23.06 -20.18 5.45
C GLN A 197 21.70 -20.50 6.09
N GLU A 198 21.44 -21.79 6.27
CA GLU A 198 20.27 -22.30 7.01
C GLU A 198 20.17 -21.68 8.41
N THR A 199 19.12 -20.94 8.64
CA THR A 199 18.80 -20.41 9.98
C THR A 199 18.09 -21.47 10.81
N ASN A 200 18.76 -21.96 11.84
CA ASN A 200 18.18 -22.80 12.89
C ASN A 200 17.21 -21.99 13.77
N LEU A 201 15.96 -21.86 13.34
CA LEU A 201 14.87 -21.36 14.17
C LEU A 201 14.34 -22.50 15.04
N LYS A 202 14.28 -22.29 16.36
CA LYS A 202 13.64 -23.22 17.31
C LYS A 202 12.23 -23.57 16.84
N LYS A 203 12.03 -24.81 16.39
CA LYS A 203 10.76 -25.32 15.84
C LYS A 203 9.74 -25.51 16.96
N ILE A 204 8.80 -24.60 17.10
CA ILE A 204 7.53 -24.91 17.76
C ILE A 204 6.77 -25.89 16.83
N LYS A 205 6.40 -27.08 17.37
CA LYS A 205 5.66 -28.09 16.58
C LYS A 205 4.21 -27.67 16.40
N VAL A 206 3.98 -26.77 15.43
CA VAL A 206 2.66 -26.33 14.98
C VAL A 206 2.34 -27.01 13.66
N LYS A 207 1.08 -27.39 13.42
CA LYS A 207 0.65 -27.90 12.10
C LYS A 207 0.93 -26.84 11.03
N ASN A 208 1.64 -27.25 9.98
CA ASN A 208 1.88 -26.41 8.81
C ASN A 208 0.79 -26.71 7.75
N TRP A 209 -0.05 -25.73 7.50
CA TRP A 209 -1.18 -25.88 6.60
C TRP A 209 -0.75 -25.60 5.15
N LYS A 210 -1.27 -26.43 4.20
CA LYS A 210 -1.15 -26.18 2.77
C LYS A 210 -2.23 -25.19 2.32
N ARG A 211 -1.99 -24.45 1.23
CA ARG A 211 -2.93 -23.46 0.66
C ARG A 211 -4.37 -24.04 0.47
N LYS A 212 -4.51 -25.29 -0.01
CA LYS A 212 -5.80 -25.94 -0.19
C LYS A 212 -6.55 -26.16 1.12
N GLU A 213 -5.85 -26.40 2.22
CA GLU A 213 -6.45 -26.59 3.56
C GLU A 213 -6.90 -25.24 4.11
N VAL A 214 -6.08 -24.18 3.92
CA VAL A 214 -6.38 -22.81 4.37
C VAL A 214 -7.66 -22.28 3.70
N ILE A 215 -7.84 -22.48 2.40
CA ILE A 215 -9.06 -22.06 1.68
C ILE A 215 -10.32 -22.75 2.21
N LYS A 216 -10.20 -23.94 2.82
CA LYS A 216 -11.34 -24.67 3.41
C LYS A 216 -11.58 -24.28 4.88
N ASP A 217 -10.69 -23.53 5.49
CA ASP A 217 -10.78 -23.13 6.90
C ASP A 217 -11.58 -21.83 7.05
N TYR A 218 -12.70 -21.87 7.78
CA TYR A 218 -13.52 -20.70 8.05
C TYR A 218 -12.77 -19.55 8.76
N ARG A 219 -11.75 -19.87 9.56
CA ARG A 219 -10.90 -18.88 10.25
C ARG A 219 -10.21 -17.94 9.25
N PHE A 220 -9.82 -18.48 8.10
CA PHE A 220 -9.22 -17.69 7.02
C PHE A 220 -10.15 -16.56 6.57
N TYR A 221 -11.43 -16.85 6.38
CA TYR A 221 -12.41 -15.86 5.93
C TYR A 221 -12.72 -14.83 6.99
N ILE A 222 -12.86 -15.23 8.26
CA ILE A 222 -13.13 -14.33 9.38
C ILE A 222 -11.98 -13.33 9.55
N VAL A 223 -10.73 -13.82 9.57
CA VAL A 223 -9.54 -12.96 9.69
C VAL A 223 -9.37 -12.10 8.44
N SER A 224 -9.61 -12.64 7.24
CA SER A 224 -9.56 -11.88 5.99
C SER A 224 -10.57 -10.75 5.97
N LEU A 225 -11.83 -10.96 6.35
CA LEU A 225 -12.85 -9.90 6.41
C LEU A 225 -12.38 -8.72 7.26
N ASN A 226 -11.79 -8.99 8.41
CA ASN A 226 -11.25 -7.92 9.26
C ASN A 226 -10.03 -7.24 8.62
N MET A 227 -9.07 -8.03 8.08
CA MET A 227 -7.85 -7.48 7.46
C MET A 227 -8.12 -6.69 6.19
N LEU A 228 -9.18 -7.00 5.44
CA LEU A 228 -9.53 -6.31 4.20
C LEU A 228 -10.18 -4.94 4.43
N ALA A 229 -10.67 -4.62 5.65
CA ALA A 229 -11.26 -3.34 5.98
C ALA A 229 -10.34 -2.17 5.63
N MET A 230 -9.09 -2.21 6.10
CA MET A 230 -8.12 -1.15 5.85
C MET A 230 -7.83 -0.94 4.34
N PRO A 231 -7.48 -1.96 3.53
CA PRO A 231 -7.16 -1.74 2.12
C PRO A 231 -8.34 -1.18 1.31
N TRP A 232 -9.59 -1.63 1.49
CA TRP A 232 -10.68 -1.11 0.67
C TRP A 232 -11.16 0.27 1.12
N ILE A 233 -11.27 0.52 2.43
CA ILE A 233 -11.73 1.81 2.96
C ILE A 233 -10.70 2.91 2.70
N ALA A 234 -9.44 2.67 3.07
CA ALA A 234 -8.38 3.67 2.88
C ALA A 234 -8.15 3.99 1.40
N THR A 235 -8.20 2.97 0.51
CA THR A 235 -8.04 3.24 -0.92
C THR A 235 -9.20 4.05 -1.48
N GLY A 236 -10.44 3.76 -1.07
CA GLY A 236 -11.60 4.57 -1.43
C GLY A 236 -11.43 6.03 -0.98
N ILE A 237 -11.07 6.25 0.29
CA ILE A 237 -10.79 7.57 0.84
C ILE A 237 -9.69 8.29 0.05
N PHE A 238 -8.58 7.64 -0.22
CA PHE A 238 -7.44 8.26 -0.89
C PHE A 238 -7.74 8.62 -2.36
N VAL A 239 -8.49 7.80 -3.06
CA VAL A 239 -8.85 8.05 -4.47
C VAL A 239 -9.90 9.17 -4.56
N TYR A 240 -10.81 9.27 -3.60
CA TYR A 240 -11.87 10.28 -3.60
C TYR A 240 -11.62 11.42 -2.58
N GLN A 241 -10.36 11.69 -2.24
CA GLN A 241 -10.00 12.73 -1.27
C GLN A 241 -10.49 14.13 -1.65
N SER A 242 -10.54 14.47 -2.94
CA SER A 242 -11.11 15.73 -3.42
C SER A 242 -12.62 15.80 -3.17
N TYR A 243 -13.36 14.72 -3.44
CA TYR A 243 -14.79 14.64 -3.13
C TYR A 243 -15.07 14.83 -1.63
N ILE A 244 -14.23 14.24 -0.76
CA ILE A 244 -14.33 14.43 0.70
C ILE A 244 -14.10 15.90 1.06
N THR A 245 -13.08 16.52 0.51
CA THR A 245 -12.76 17.95 0.71
C THR A 245 -13.94 18.83 0.34
N ASP A 246 -14.51 18.62 -0.85
CA ASP A 246 -15.64 19.40 -1.35
C ASP A 246 -16.92 19.16 -0.53
N SER A 247 -17.21 17.89 -0.20
CA SER A 247 -18.40 17.52 0.59
C SER A 247 -18.37 18.07 2.01
N LYS A 248 -17.18 18.22 2.59
CA LYS A 248 -16.99 18.77 3.94
C LYS A 248 -16.76 20.28 3.94
N LEU A 249 -16.73 20.92 2.78
CA LEU A 249 -16.40 22.34 2.61
C LEU A 249 -15.05 22.71 3.26
N TRP A 250 -14.09 21.76 3.23
CA TRP A 250 -12.75 22.00 3.75
C TRP A 250 -11.89 22.74 2.73
N SER A 251 -10.85 23.41 3.20
CA SER A 251 -9.85 24.02 2.31
C SER A 251 -9.17 22.95 1.46
N THR A 252 -8.81 23.30 0.22
CA THR A 252 -8.10 22.41 -0.72
C THR A 252 -6.81 21.83 -0.12
N TYR A 253 -6.18 22.54 0.82
CA TYR A 253 -4.97 22.10 1.50
C TYR A 253 -5.20 21.21 2.73
N THR A 254 -6.43 21.06 3.18
CA THR A 254 -6.75 20.36 4.46
C THR A 254 -6.37 18.89 4.38
N ILE A 255 -6.88 18.14 3.41
CA ILE A 255 -6.52 16.72 3.22
C ILE A 255 -5.03 16.53 2.91
N PRO A 256 -4.41 17.29 1.99
CA PRO A 256 -2.98 17.24 1.77
C PRO A 256 -2.13 17.44 3.03
N LYS A 257 -2.45 18.41 3.87
CA LYS A 257 -1.76 18.60 5.16
C LYS A 257 -2.04 17.48 6.16
N ALA A 258 -3.26 16.95 6.18
CA ALA A 258 -3.62 15.85 7.07
C ALA A 258 -2.89 14.54 6.70
N PHE A 259 -2.43 14.36 5.45
CA PHE A 259 -1.52 13.27 5.07
C PHE A 259 -0.18 13.32 5.80
N MET A 260 0.28 14.49 6.24
CA MET A 260 1.47 14.60 7.08
C MET A 260 1.23 13.89 8.43
N VAL A 261 0.06 14.09 9.04
CA VAL A 261 -0.32 13.42 10.30
C VAL A 261 -0.49 11.90 10.07
N TYR A 262 -1.17 11.51 8.98
CA TYR A 262 -1.29 10.10 8.57
C TYR A 262 0.08 9.42 8.49
N SER A 263 1.03 10.02 7.79
CA SER A 263 2.37 9.47 7.60
C SER A 263 3.11 9.30 8.93
N ILE A 264 3.10 10.34 9.79
CA ILE A 264 3.74 10.31 11.11
C ILE A 264 3.13 9.19 11.98
N THR A 265 1.81 9.15 12.10
CA THR A 265 1.12 8.17 12.93
C THR A 265 1.30 6.75 12.40
N SER A 266 1.30 6.57 11.09
CA SER A 266 1.56 5.28 10.43
C SER A 266 2.96 4.75 10.77
N ILE A 267 3.99 5.61 10.68
CA ILE A 267 5.37 5.25 11.01
C ILE A 267 5.51 4.89 12.48
N ILE A 268 5.04 5.75 13.38
CA ILE A 268 5.12 5.53 14.83
C ILE A 268 4.45 4.19 15.18
N THR A 269 3.27 3.95 14.63
CA THR A 269 2.52 2.72 14.91
C THR A 269 3.17 1.50 14.27
N LEU A 270 3.74 1.62 13.07
CA LEU A 270 4.48 0.53 12.42
C LEU A 270 5.62 0.02 13.33
N PHE A 271 6.44 0.92 13.84
CA PHE A 271 7.54 0.56 14.74
C PHE A 271 7.04 0.01 16.08
N SER A 272 6.06 0.67 16.69
CA SER A 272 5.49 0.23 17.97
C SER A 272 4.81 -1.13 17.87
N SER A 273 4.16 -1.43 16.74
CA SER A 273 3.47 -2.70 16.50
C SER A 273 4.41 -3.89 16.50
N GLY A 274 5.66 -3.74 16.04
CA GLY A 274 6.68 -4.79 16.11
C GLY A 274 6.90 -5.23 17.55
N PHE A 275 7.14 -4.28 18.47
CA PHE A 275 7.32 -4.58 19.90
C PHE A 275 6.06 -5.17 20.54
N LEU A 276 4.87 -4.70 20.12
CA LEU A 276 3.60 -5.23 20.64
C LEU A 276 3.37 -6.68 20.20
N VAL A 277 3.70 -7.04 18.96
CA VAL A 277 3.59 -8.41 18.45
C VAL A 277 4.54 -9.35 19.18
N ASP A 278 5.77 -8.93 19.44
CA ASP A 278 6.74 -9.71 20.19
C ASP A 278 6.26 -10.00 21.62
N LYS A 279 5.55 -9.05 22.25
CA LYS A 279 5.05 -9.17 23.63
C LYS A 279 3.71 -9.92 23.72
N PHE A 280 2.76 -9.65 22.80
CA PHE A 280 1.37 -10.11 22.94
C PHE A 280 0.91 -11.11 21.88
N THR A 281 1.70 -11.38 20.87
CA THR A 281 1.35 -12.14 19.66
C THR A 281 0.38 -11.40 18.73
N SER A 282 0.50 -11.58 17.41
CA SER A 282 -0.33 -10.86 16.44
C SER A 282 -1.81 -11.27 16.50
N ARG A 283 -2.09 -12.55 16.80
CA ARG A 283 -3.47 -13.07 16.96
C ARG A 283 -4.28 -12.34 18.04
N LYS A 284 -3.63 -11.95 19.14
CA LYS A 284 -4.29 -11.19 20.23
C LYS A 284 -4.48 -9.73 19.88
N LEU A 285 -3.65 -9.17 19.00
CA LEU A 285 -3.68 -7.77 18.60
C LEU A 285 -4.61 -7.49 17.42
N ILE A 286 -4.93 -8.51 16.61
CA ILE A 286 -5.77 -8.33 15.41
C ILE A 286 -7.13 -7.64 15.70
N PRO A 287 -7.84 -7.91 16.82
CA PRO A 287 -9.08 -7.21 17.13
C PRO A 287 -8.90 -5.69 17.34
N VAL A 288 -7.69 -5.25 17.72
CA VAL A 288 -7.40 -3.83 17.96
C VAL A 288 -7.07 -3.10 16.66
N MET A 289 -6.67 -3.82 15.60
CA MET A 289 -6.14 -3.26 14.36
C MET A 289 -7.03 -2.21 13.69
N ASN A 290 -8.34 -2.47 13.62
CA ASN A 290 -9.31 -1.62 12.94
C ASN A 290 -10.12 -0.71 13.87
N ILE A 291 -9.85 -0.70 15.17
CA ILE A 291 -10.50 0.23 16.11
C ILE A 291 -10.21 1.69 15.72
N PRO A 292 -8.96 2.11 15.42
CA PRO A 292 -8.71 3.46 14.97
C PRO A 292 -9.42 3.77 13.64
N LEU A 293 -9.52 2.82 12.71
CA LEU A 293 -10.25 2.99 11.46
C LEU A 293 -11.76 3.22 11.71
N LEU A 294 -12.35 2.52 12.67
CA LEU A 294 -13.73 2.75 13.08
C LEU A 294 -13.92 4.18 13.62
N PHE A 295 -13.03 4.63 14.52
CA PHE A 295 -13.06 6.00 15.01
C PHE A 295 -12.85 7.02 13.90
N ALA A 296 -12.01 6.73 12.90
CA ALA A 296 -11.87 7.59 11.73
C ALA A 296 -13.19 7.72 10.96
N MET A 297 -13.95 6.63 10.78
CA MET A 297 -15.27 6.68 10.14
C MET A 297 -16.28 7.49 10.98
N ILE A 298 -16.24 7.36 12.30
CA ILE A 298 -17.07 8.16 13.21
C ILE A 298 -16.73 9.66 13.09
N VAL A 299 -15.44 9.99 13.05
CA VAL A 299 -15.00 11.39 12.86
C VAL A 299 -15.48 11.93 11.52
N LEU A 300 -15.33 11.17 10.44
CA LEU A 300 -15.78 11.57 9.10
C LEU A 300 -17.31 11.73 9.03
N PHE A 301 -18.05 10.92 9.78
CA PHE A 301 -19.52 10.99 9.83
C PHE A 301 -20.04 12.23 10.57
N TYR A 302 -19.53 12.51 11.78
CA TYR A 302 -20.14 13.51 12.67
C TYR A 302 -19.57 14.92 12.52
N PHE A 303 -18.28 15.07 12.18
CA PHE A 303 -17.59 16.34 12.29
C PHE A 303 -17.40 17.04 10.96
N GLN A 304 -17.61 18.35 10.92
CA GLN A 304 -17.48 19.17 9.71
C GLN A 304 -16.24 20.08 9.74
N ASN A 305 -15.78 20.49 10.93
CA ASN A 305 -14.65 21.41 11.04
C ASN A 305 -13.35 20.76 10.50
N GLU A 306 -12.54 21.55 9.78
CA GLU A 306 -11.30 21.12 9.13
C GLU A 306 -10.28 20.46 10.07
N ILE A 307 -10.26 20.84 11.36
CA ILE A 307 -9.33 20.24 12.34
C ILE A 307 -9.53 18.72 12.45
N TYR A 308 -10.74 18.23 12.22
CA TYR A 308 -11.04 16.81 12.30
C TYR A 308 -10.49 16.00 11.13
N ALA A 309 -10.10 16.64 10.01
CA ALA A 309 -9.39 15.96 8.93
C ALA A 309 -8.05 15.38 9.42
N TYR A 310 -7.36 16.08 10.30
CA TYR A 310 -6.09 15.63 10.88
C TYR A 310 -6.27 14.43 11.81
N PHE A 311 -7.33 14.45 12.65
CA PHE A 311 -7.69 13.28 13.46
C PHE A 311 -8.12 12.10 12.60
N PHE A 312 -8.96 12.35 11.60
CA PHE A 312 -9.45 11.36 10.66
C PHE A 312 -8.31 10.62 9.95
N LEU A 313 -7.41 11.33 9.27
CA LEU A 313 -6.27 10.73 8.60
C LEU A 313 -5.24 10.18 9.58
N GLY A 314 -5.03 10.81 10.72
CA GLY A 314 -4.17 10.30 11.78
C GLY A 314 -4.61 8.92 12.29
N LEU A 315 -5.90 8.72 12.52
CA LEU A 315 -6.47 7.44 12.93
C LEU A 315 -6.35 6.36 11.83
N ILE A 316 -6.52 6.74 10.57
CA ILE A 316 -6.25 5.83 9.45
C ILE A 316 -4.76 5.43 9.44
N GLY A 317 -3.85 6.38 9.69
CA GLY A 317 -2.41 6.11 9.81
C GLY A 317 -2.08 5.10 10.91
N VAL A 318 -2.72 5.22 12.08
CA VAL A 318 -2.59 4.24 13.16
C VAL A 318 -3.02 2.84 12.71
N SER A 319 -4.21 2.71 12.08
CA SER A 319 -4.68 1.42 11.55
C SER A 319 -3.75 0.88 10.46
N ASN A 320 -3.19 1.73 9.60
CA ASN A 320 -2.26 1.32 8.56
C ASN A 320 -0.96 0.75 9.14
N GLY A 321 -0.40 1.41 10.15
CA GLY A 321 0.80 0.90 10.86
C GLY A 321 0.58 -0.47 11.49
N LEU A 322 -0.56 -0.67 12.16
CA LEU A 322 -0.97 -1.97 12.70
C LEU A 322 -1.15 -3.03 11.60
N ALA A 323 -1.88 -2.70 10.53
CA ALA A 323 -2.20 -3.61 9.45
C ALA A 323 -0.94 -4.15 8.75
N ASN A 324 0.08 -3.32 8.55
CA ASN A 324 1.32 -3.70 7.89
C ASN A 324 2.09 -4.80 8.67
N VAL A 325 2.09 -4.74 10.00
CA VAL A 325 2.76 -5.74 10.84
C VAL A 325 1.87 -6.97 11.05
N LEU A 326 0.63 -6.75 11.48
CA LEU A 326 -0.30 -7.84 11.80
C LEU A 326 -0.70 -8.64 10.56
N GLY A 327 -0.84 -7.99 9.41
CA GLY A 327 -1.18 -8.63 8.13
C GLY A 327 -0.18 -9.68 7.66
N SER A 328 1.09 -9.59 8.09
CA SER A 328 2.10 -10.59 7.75
C SER A 328 2.29 -11.65 8.84
N SER A 329 2.29 -11.26 10.11
CA SER A 329 2.61 -12.14 11.24
C SER A 329 1.46 -13.06 11.64
N THR A 330 0.21 -12.61 11.57
CA THR A 330 -0.96 -13.41 11.97
C THR A 330 -1.09 -14.70 11.18
N TRP A 331 -0.88 -14.65 9.88
CA TRP A 331 -0.99 -15.85 9.03
C TRP A 331 0.08 -16.90 9.38
N ALA A 332 1.29 -16.46 9.70
CA ALA A 332 2.36 -17.35 10.12
C ALA A 332 2.06 -17.99 11.49
N GLU A 333 1.43 -17.23 12.41
CA GLU A 333 1.03 -17.75 13.72
C GLU A 333 -0.11 -18.77 13.64
N ILE A 334 -1.13 -18.56 12.76
CA ILE A 334 -2.28 -19.46 12.68
C ILE A 334 -1.95 -20.71 11.86
N TYR A 335 -1.26 -20.56 10.71
CA TYR A 335 -1.09 -21.63 9.72
C TYR A 335 0.30 -22.21 9.63
N GLY A 336 1.25 -21.69 10.41
CA GLY A 336 2.65 -22.12 10.42
C GLY A 336 3.46 -21.49 9.28
N VAL A 337 4.77 -21.71 9.36
CA VAL A 337 5.74 -20.99 8.49
C VAL A 337 6.16 -21.77 7.23
N LYS A 338 5.99 -23.08 7.19
CA LYS A 338 6.52 -23.93 6.12
C LYS A 338 5.97 -23.60 4.73
N TYR A 339 4.67 -23.26 4.65
CA TYR A 339 3.99 -22.95 3.39
C TYR A 339 3.50 -21.49 3.35
N ILE A 340 4.08 -20.62 4.20
CA ILE A 340 3.60 -19.23 4.37
C ILE A 340 3.67 -18.42 3.07
N GLY A 341 4.64 -18.67 2.19
CA GLY A 341 4.73 -18.00 0.90
C GLY A 341 3.48 -18.17 0.04
N SER A 342 2.96 -19.41 -0.07
CA SER A 342 1.74 -19.69 -0.86
C SER A 342 0.46 -19.14 -0.21
N ILE A 343 0.43 -19.02 1.12
CA ILE A 343 -0.67 -18.40 1.87
C ILE A 343 -0.63 -16.89 1.71
N ARG A 344 0.56 -16.28 1.81
CA ARG A 344 0.74 -14.83 1.58
C ARG A 344 0.36 -14.41 0.16
N ALA A 345 0.68 -15.22 -0.85
CA ALA A 345 0.24 -14.94 -2.22
C ALA A 345 -1.29 -14.84 -2.32
N LEU A 346 -2.03 -15.72 -1.62
CA LEU A 346 -3.50 -15.66 -1.57
C LEU A 346 -3.99 -14.40 -0.85
N THR A 347 -3.41 -14.05 0.30
CA THR A 347 -3.84 -12.89 1.08
C THR A 347 -3.50 -11.58 0.37
N VAL A 348 -2.36 -11.50 -0.31
CA VAL A 348 -2.00 -10.33 -1.13
C VAL A 348 -2.97 -10.17 -2.30
N ALA A 349 -3.35 -11.26 -2.97
CA ALA A 349 -4.38 -11.21 -4.02
C ALA A 349 -5.71 -10.64 -3.48
N LEU A 350 -6.17 -11.12 -2.30
CA LEU A 350 -7.36 -10.58 -1.66
C LEU A 350 -7.23 -9.08 -1.31
N MET A 351 -6.07 -8.65 -0.84
CA MET A 351 -5.81 -7.21 -0.58
C MET A 351 -5.91 -6.37 -1.86
N VAL A 352 -5.39 -6.85 -2.99
CA VAL A 352 -5.51 -6.15 -4.27
C VAL A 352 -6.98 -6.05 -4.70
N PHE A 353 -7.73 -7.14 -4.57
CA PHE A 353 -9.18 -7.10 -4.82
C PHE A 353 -9.91 -6.13 -3.90
N ALA A 354 -9.54 -6.06 -2.62
CA ALA A 354 -10.12 -5.12 -1.68
C ALA A 354 -9.82 -3.66 -2.06
N THR A 355 -8.60 -3.34 -2.49
CA THR A 355 -8.28 -1.98 -2.98
C THR A 355 -9.07 -1.61 -4.22
N ALA A 356 -9.21 -2.54 -5.17
CA ALA A 356 -10.03 -2.37 -6.36
C ALA A 356 -11.53 -2.20 -6.01
N PHE A 357 -12.04 -3.04 -5.12
CA PHE A 357 -13.40 -2.97 -4.61
C PHE A 357 -13.68 -1.59 -3.98
N GLY A 358 -12.75 -1.09 -3.14
CA GLY A 358 -12.89 0.22 -2.49
C GLY A 358 -13.08 1.34 -3.50
N THR A 359 -12.26 1.39 -4.55
CA THR A 359 -12.37 2.44 -5.57
C THR A 359 -13.65 2.36 -6.38
N ALA A 360 -14.07 1.17 -6.78
CA ALA A 360 -15.30 0.97 -7.54
C ALA A 360 -16.54 1.30 -6.68
N VAL A 361 -16.62 0.78 -5.46
CA VAL A 361 -17.79 0.98 -4.60
C VAL A 361 -17.95 2.43 -4.20
N PHE A 362 -16.89 3.12 -3.76
CA PHE A 362 -16.97 4.55 -3.43
C PHE A 362 -17.47 5.36 -4.62
N GLY A 363 -16.92 5.14 -5.81
CA GLY A 363 -17.34 5.87 -7.01
C GLY A 363 -18.82 5.63 -7.36
N ILE A 364 -19.25 4.38 -7.32
CA ILE A 364 -20.66 4.02 -7.58
C ILE A 364 -21.60 4.64 -6.54
N LEU A 365 -21.27 4.57 -5.25
CA LEU A 365 -22.09 5.17 -4.20
C LEU A 365 -22.20 6.69 -4.36
N ILE A 366 -21.12 7.37 -4.73
CA ILE A 366 -21.11 8.81 -5.00
C ILE A 366 -22.04 9.14 -6.19
N ASP A 367 -21.97 8.37 -7.27
CA ASP A 367 -22.83 8.57 -8.46
C ASP A 367 -24.32 8.33 -8.13
N TYR A 368 -24.62 7.45 -7.18
CA TYR A 368 -25.98 7.25 -6.66
C TYR A 368 -26.42 8.34 -5.65
N GLY A 369 -25.62 9.37 -5.44
CA GLY A 369 -25.95 10.50 -4.55
C GLY A 369 -25.78 10.19 -3.06
N PHE A 370 -25.01 9.16 -2.69
CA PHE A 370 -24.66 8.93 -1.30
C PHE A 370 -23.70 10.02 -0.82
N SER A 371 -24.07 10.72 0.24
CA SER A 371 -23.15 11.67 0.88
C SER A 371 -21.95 10.96 1.52
N ILE A 372 -20.88 11.71 1.77
CA ILE A 372 -19.68 11.14 2.41
C ILE A 372 -19.97 10.58 3.80
N GLU A 373 -20.95 11.14 4.52
CA GLU A 373 -21.40 10.66 5.82
C GLU A 373 -22.03 9.25 5.68
N ARG A 374 -22.88 9.03 4.67
CA ARG A 374 -23.48 7.73 4.41
C ARG A 374 -22.40 6.69 4.04
N ILE A 375 -21.42 7.09 3.24
CA ILE A 375 -20.29 6.22 2.87
C ILE A 375 -19.45 5.88 4.12
N ALA A 376 -19.20 6.85 4.99
CA ALA A 376 -18.51 6.64 6.25
C ALA A 376 -19.30 5.69 7.18
N PHE A 377 -20.62 5.85 7.25
CA PHE A 377 -21.50 4.95 8.01
C PHE A 377 -21.43 3.50 7.52
N VAL A 378 -21.58 3.28 6.21
CA VAL A 378 -21.50 1.94 5.60
C VAL A 378 -20.12 1.32 5.85
N SER A 379 -19.05 2.10 5.70
CA SER A 379 -17.69 1.66 5.97
C SER A 379 -17.48 1.30 7.44
N GLY A 380 -17.98 2.15 8.36
CA GLY A 380 -17.95 1.90 9.81
C GLY A 380 -18.76 0.65 10.19
N ALA A 381 -19.95 0.46 9.62
CA ALA A 381 -20.77 -0.73 9.83
C ALA A 381 -20.03 -2.01 9.41
N TYR A 382 -19.35 -1.99 8.26
CA TYR A 382 -18.49 -3.11 7.84
C TYR A 382 -17.39 -3.40 8.87
N VAL A 383 -16.70 -2.37 9.36
CA VAL A 383 -15.66 -2.54 10.39
C VAL A 383 -16.24 -3.16 11.66
N ILE A 384 -17.39 -2.70 12.13
CA ILE A 384 -18.08 -3.25 13.32
C ILE A 384 -18.45 -4.72 13.10
N ILE A 385 -19.08 -5.06 11.98
CA ILE A 385 -19.51 -6.43 11.68
C ILE A 385 -18.29 -7.37 11.62
N SER A 386 -17.24 -6.98 10.89
CA SER A 386 -16.01 -7.78 10.79
C SER A 386 -15.31 -7.92 12.14
N TRP A 387 -15.34 -6.88 12.97
CA TRP A 387 -14.79 -6.90 14.33
C TRP A 387 -15.58 -7.82 15.28
N ILE A 388 -16.91 -7.74 15.26
CA ILE A 388 -17.78 -8.61 16.07
C ILE A 388 -17.55 -10.08 15.70
N LEU A 389 -17.53 -10.42 14.40
CA LEU A 389 -17.22 -11.76 13.93
C LEU A 389 -15.87 -12.24 14.45
N LEU A 390 -14.85 -11.38 14.37
CA LEU A 390 -13.52 -11.72 14.84
C LEU A 390 -13.48 -11.97 16.37
N ILE A 391 -14.21 -11.16 17.17
CA ILE A 391 -14.30 -11.33 18.64
C ILE A 391 -15.00 -12.63 19.02
N ILE A 392 -16.11 -12.95 18.34
CA ILE A 392 -16.86 -14.19 18.60
C ILE A 392 -15.95 -15.41 18.37
N PHE A 393 -15.18 -15.40 17.29
CA PHE A 393 -14.34 -16.53 16.90
C PHE A 393 -12.88 -16.44 17.38
N ARG A 394 -12.51 -15.44 18.22
CA ARG A 394 -11.11 -15.23 18.64
C ARG A 394 -10.47 -16.45 19.27
N HIS A 395 -11.23 -17.27 20.01
CA HIS A 395 -10.73 -18.47 20.68
C HIS A 395 -10.32 -19.57 19.70
N THR A 396 -10.90 -19.58 18.49
CA THR A 396 -10.57 -20.58 17.46
C THR A 396 -9.31 -20.23 16.66
N LEU A 397 -8.77 -19.02 16.82
CA LEU A 397 -7.57 -18.56 16.10
C LEU A 397 -6.28 -19.19 16.63
N GLU A 398 -6.35 -20.03 17.64
CA GLU A 398 -5.17 -20.71 18.13
C GLU A 398 -4.61 -21.70 17.09
N PRO A 399 -3.25 -21.78 16.99
CA PRO A 399 -2.64 -22.72 16.08
C PRO A 399 -2.94 -24.16 16.54
N VAL A 400 -3.21 -25.03 15.57
CA VAL A 400 -3.40 -26.45 15.85
C VAL A 400 -2.05 -27.03 16.29
N LYS A 401 -1.96 -27.40 17.57
CA LYS A 401 -0.79 -28.10 18.11
C LYS A 401 -0.79 -29.54 17.57
N LEU A 402 0.35 -30.01 17.09
CA LEU A 402 0.50 -31.44 16.78
C LEU A 402 0.59 -32.18 18.13
N SER A 403 -0.32 -33.11 18.39
CA SER A 403 -0.18 -34.07 19.47
C SER A 403 1.16 -34.78 19.33
N LYS A 404 1.86 -34.99 20.45
CA LYS A 404 3.12 -35.72 20.50
C LYS A 404 2.97 -37.13 19.98
#